data_ee4dc0f82f73a8c770be869a3226bce3
#
_entry.id   ee4dc0f82f73a8c770be869a3226bce3
#
_cell.length_a   1.000
_cell.length_b   1.000
_cell.length_c   1.000
_cell.angle_alpha   90.00
_cell.angle_beta   90.00
_cell.angle_gamma   90.00
#
_symmetry.space_group_name_H-M   'P 1'
#
loop_
_entity.id
_entity.type
_entity.pdbx_description
1 polymer ?
#
loop_
_entity_poly.entity_id
_entity_poly.type
_entity_poly.pdbx_seq_one_letter_code
_entity_poly.pdbx_strand_id
1 'polypeptide(L)'
;MQQLTQEHWEGTALVVGAGGIGAAVASELTQRCPKLSVLTAGRQGPPHQTLRLDLEADQDLAELAEVLRATGKPLRLVFNCSGRLHGDDLKPEKRLSQVNRHQLQELFSINSIAPVLLAKAIEPLLVRESFFHFASLSARVGSIGDNRSGGWYGYRAAKAAQNQLLRCLSLEWSRRWPKATVTLLHPGTTD
;
A
#
# COMPACT_ATOMS: atom_id res chain seq x y z
N MET A 1 9.58 -11.89 -22.50
CA MET A 1 9.05 -11.87 -21.12
C MET A 1 9.48 -13.18 -20.47
N GLN A 2 10.59 -13.20 -19.71
CA GLN A 2 10.95 -14.37 -18.91
C GLN A 2 9.85 -14.55 -17.86
N GLN A 3 9.20 -15.71 -17.85
CA GLN A 3 8.35 -16.11 -16.73
C GLN A 3 9.23 -16.06 -15.47
N LEU A 4 8.89 -15.15 -14.54
CA LEU A 4 9.43 -15.18 -13.19
C LEU A 4 8.93 -16.48 -12.58
N THR A 5 9.75 -17.52 -12.63
CA THR A 5 9.45 -18.79 -12.01
C THR A 5 9.38 -18.58 -10.50
N GLN A 6 8.46 -19.26 -9.82
CA GLN A 6 8.22 -19.18 -8.37
C GLN A 6 9.48 -19.42 -7.51
N GLU A 7 10.53 -19.95 -8.10
CA GLU A 7 11.82 -20.23 -7.46
C GLU A 7 12.58 -18.97 -6.98
N HIS A 8 12.27 -17.78 -7.55
CA HIS A 8 12.94 -16.53 -7.17
C HIS A 8 12.27 -15.78 -6.03
N TRP A 9 11.13 -16.25 -5.55
CA TRP A 9 10.37 -15.62 -4.47
C TRP A 9 10.76 -16.23 -3.11
N GLU A 10 12.00 -15.99 -2.72
CA GLU A 10 12.51 -16.30 -1.38
C GLU A 10 12.79 -15.02 -0.61
N GLY A 11 12.26 -14.89 0.61
CA GLY A 11 12.43 -13.70 1.43
C GLY A 11 11.19 -13.36 2.25
N THR A 12 10.94 -12.07 2.44
CA THR A 12 9.80 -11.55 3.19
C THR A 12 8.84 -10.82 2.27
N ALA A 13 7.55 -11.07 2.45
CA ALA A 13 6.45 -10.27 1.91
C ALA A 13 5.68 -9.61 3.07
N LEU A 14 5.42 -8.32 2.97
CA LEU A 14 4.60 -7.57 3.91
C LEU A 14 3.27 -7.19 3.24
N VAL A 15 2.15 -7.62 3.81
CA VAL A 15 0.80 -7.22 3.40
C VAL A 15 0.23 -6.27 4.45
N VAL A 16 0.02 -5.03 4.09
CA VAL A 16 -0.49 -3.97 4.98
C VAL A 16 -1.97 -3.74 4.73
N GLY A 17 -2.78 -3.73 5.79
CA GLY A 17 -4.24 -3.66 5.69
C GLY A 17 -4.84 -5.04 5.43
N ALA A 18 -4.71 -5.94 6.39
CA ALA A 18 -5.14 -7.35 6.28
C ALA A 18 -6.65 -7.57 6.50
N GLY A 19 -7.51 -6.64 6.04
CA GLY A 19 -8.95 -6.87 5.84
C GLY A 19 -9.18 -7.63 4.53
N GLY A 20 -10.43 -7.80 4.09
CA GLY A 20 -10.87 -8.51 2.88
C GLY A 20 -9.81 -8.84 1.82
N ILE A 21 -9.41 -7.86 0.98
CA ILE A 21 -8.43 -8.07 -0.09
C ILE A 21 -7.06 -8.45 0.48
N GLY A 22 -6.59 -7.77 1.53
CA GLY A 22 -5.28 -8.04 2.11
C GLY A 22 -5.16 -9.44 2.70
N ALA A 23 -6.21 -9.93 3.37
CA ALA A 23 -6.25 -11.30 3.88
C ALA A 23 -6.21 -12.33 2.73
N ALA A 24 -6.97 -12.09 1.66
CA ALA A 24 -6.95 -12.95 0.47
C ALA A 24 -5.56 -12.97 -0.18
N VAL A 25 -4.92 -11.81 -0.36
CA VAL A 25 -3.56 -11.71 -0.90
C VAL A 25 -2.56 -12.46 -0.03
N ALA A 26 -2.61 -12.29 1.29
CA ALA A 26 -1.71 -12.98 2.21
C ALA A 26 -1.89 -14.50 2.14
N SER A 27 -3.13 -14.98 2.07
CA SER A 27 -3.44 -16.41 1.91
C SER A 27 -2.87 -16.95 0.60
N GLU A 28 -3.13 -16.29 -0.52
CA GLU A 28 -2.64 -16.72 -1.84
C GLU A 28 -1.10 -16.71 -1.91
N LEU A 29 -0.44 -15.70 -1.35
CA LEU A 29 1.02 -15.67 -1.28
C LEU A 29 1.58 -16.84 -0.47
N THR A 30 0.97 -17.15 0.68
CA THR A 30 1.40 -18.27 1.52
C THR A 30 1.27 -19.60 0.80
N GLN A 31 0.21 -19.79 0.03
CA GLN A 31 -0.04 -21.03 -0.71
C GLN A 31 0.85 -21.16 -1.95
N ARG A 32 1.00 -20.08 -2.74
CA ARG A 32 1.69 -20.14 -4.03
C ARG A 32 3.19 -19.90 -3.95
N CYS A 33 3.66 -19.23 -2.89
CA CYS A 33 5.06 -18.88 -2.72
C CYS A 33 5.60 -19.39 -1.38
N PRO A 34 5.76 -20.72 -1.20
CA PRO A 34 6.08 -21.34 0.10
C PRO A 34 7.45 -20.92 0.67
N LYS A 35 8.34 -20.35 -0.14
CA LYS A 35 9.61 -19.78 0.30
C LYS A 35 9.51 -18.33 0.81
N LEU A 36 8.35 -17.66 0.62
CA LEU A 36 8.10 -16.36 1.19
C LEU A 36 7.62 -16.46 2.64
N SER A 37 8.24 -15.69 3.51
CA SER A 37 7.72 -15.41 4.85
C SER A 37 6.69 -14.28 4.73
N VAL A 38 5.41 -14.62 4.77
CA VAL A 38 4.33 -13.64 4.61
C VAL A 38 3.98 -13.05 5.98
N LEU A 39 4.20 -11.76 6.12
CA LEU A 39 3.82 -10.97 7.29
C LEU A 39 2.59 -10.12 6.95
N THR A 40 1.63 -10.07 7.85
CA THR A 40 0.47 -9.18 7.74
C THR A 40 0.59 -8.07 8.77
N ALA A 41 0.23 -6.85 8.38
CA ALA A 41 0.32 -5.70 9.27
C ALA A 41 -0.96 -4.87 9.28
N GLY A 42 -1.31 -4.33 10.43
CA GLY A 42 -2.45 -3.46 10.59
C GLY A 42 -2.62 -2.98 12.03
N ARG A 43 -3.55 -2.07 12.27
CA ARG A 43 -3.75 -1.39 13.55
C ARG A 43 -4.07 -2.32 14.73
N GLN A 44 -4.74 -3.44 14.46
CA GLN A 44 -5.11 -4.39 15.50
C GLN A 44 -3.91 -5.22 16.01
N GLY A 45 -2.93 -5.52 15.12
CA GLY A 45 -1.81 -6.40 15.46
C GLY A 45 -2.24 -7.83 15.79
N PRO A 46 -1.40 -8.59 16.50
CA PRO A 46 -1.74 -9.95 16.93
C PRO A 46 -2.98 -9.98 17.84
N PRO A 47 -3.83 -11.03 17.76
CA PRO A 47 -3.67 -12.24 16.93
C PRO A 47 -4.15 -12.09 15.48
N HIS A 48 -4.72 -10.97 15.08
CA HIS A 48 -5.33 -10.78 13.76
C HIS A 48 -4.31 -10.53 12.66
N GLN A 49 -3.21 -9.84 12.97
CA GLN A 49 -2.08 -9.61 12.06
C GLN A 49 -0.77 -10.01 12.74
N THR A 50 0.26 -10.29 11.92
CA THR A 50 1.59 -10.62 12.42
C THR A 50 2.24 -9.44 13.14
N LEU A 51 2.01 -8.22 12.63
CA LEU A 51 2.58 -6.98 13.15
C LEU A 51 1.47 -5.97 13.45
N ARG A 52 1.62 -5.23 14.57
CA ARG A 52 0.87 -4.00 14.74
C ARG A 52 1.56 -2.91 13.92
N LEU A 53 0.78 -2.21 13.11
CA LEU A 53 1.26 -1.09 12.27
C LEU A 53 0.11 -0.11 12.03
N ASP A 54 0.23 1.08 12.56
CA ASP A 54 -0.61 2.22 12.19
C ASP A 54 0.17 3.11 11.23
N LEU A 55 -0.28 3.19 9.98
CA LEU A 55 0.37 3.99 8.95
C LEU A 55 0.27 5.51 9.19
N GLU A 56 -0.56 5.94 10.12
CA GLU A 56 -0.72 7.33 10.52
C GLU A 56 0.09 7.67 11.79
N ALA A 57 0.80 6.69 12.36
CA ALA A 57 1.71 6.85 13.49
C ALA A 57 3.17 6.85 13.02
N ASP A 58 3.83 7.99 13.12
CA ASP A 58 5.23 8.15 12.70
C ASP A 58 6.18 7.19 13.43
N GLN A 59 5.91 6.86 14.69
CA GLN A 59 6.71 5.91 15.46
C GLN A 59 6.61 4.49 14.88
N ASP A 60 5.40 4.01 14.55
CA ASP A 60 5.21 2.67 13.97
C ASP A 60 5.97 2.55 12.64
N LEU A 61 5.94 3.63 11.83
CA LEU A 61 6.69 3.69 10.57
C LEU A 61 8.21 3.73 10.78
N ALA A 62 8.69 4.45 11.79
CA ALA A 62 10.12 4.54 12.10
C ALA A 62 10.69 3.17 12.54
N GLU A 63 9.91 2.39 13.28
CA GLU A 63 10.30 1.08 13.79
C GLU A 63 10.18 -0.04 12.73
N LEU A 64 9.37 0.16 11.70
CA LEU A 64 9.05 -0.87 10.71
C LEU A 64 10.28 -1.47 10.03
N ALA A 65 11.26 -0.64 9.65
CA ALA A 65 12.48 -1.12 9.01
C ALA A 65 13.28 -2.07 9.92
N GLU A 66 13.36 -1.78 11.21
CA GLU A 66 14.05 -2.64 12.18
C GLU A 66 13.33 -3.98 12.37
N VAL A 67 12.01 -3.95 12.48
CA VAL A 67 11.19 -5.15 12.58
C VAL A 67 11.37 -6.04 11.35
N LEU A 68 11.34 -5.48 10.16
CA LEU A 68 11.55 -6.23 8.93
C LEU A 68 13.00 -6.75 8.81
N ARG A 69 13.99 -5.97 9.21
CA ARG A 69 15.41 -6.37 9.22
C ARG A 69 15.65 -7.56 10.16
N ALA A 70 14.97 -7.58 11.32
CA ALA A 70 15.06 -8.67 12.28
C ALA A 70 14.59 -10.03 11.73
N THR A 71 13.84 -10.06 10.61
CA THR A 71 13.49 -11.33 9.93
C THR A 71 14.70 -12.05 9.35
N GLY A 72 15.83 -11.37 9.17
CA GLY A 72 17.04 -11.91 8.53
C GLY A 72 16.87 -12.27 7.05
N LYS A 73 15.74 -11.92 6.44
CA LYS A 73 15.40 -12.26 5.06
C LYS A 73 15.27 -11.01 4.19
N PRO A 74 15.62 -11.06 2.90
CA PRO A 74 15.44 -9.92 2.00
C PRO A 74 13.95 -9.60 1.80
N LEU A 75 13.60 -8.32 1.84
CA LEU A 75 12.26 -7.86 1.52
C LEU A 75 12.02 -7.99 0.01
N ARG A 76 10.95 -8.69 -0.39
CA ARG A 76 10.59 -8.97 -1.80
C ARG A 76 9.34 -8.26 -2.25
N LEU A 77 8.39 -8.11 -1.34
CA LEU A 77 7.09 -7.52 -1.63
C LEU A 77 6.60 -6.69 -0.46
N VAL A 78 6.11 -5.51 -0.75
CA VAL A 78 5.17 -4.80 0.11
C VAL A 78 3.87 -4.63 -0.67
N PHE A 79 2.78 -5.17 -0.17
CA PHE A 79 1.46 -5.04 -0.75
C PHE A 79 0.59 -4.19 0.18
N ASN A 80 0.40 -2.93 -0.18
CA ASN A 80 -0.40 -2.00 0.59
C ASN A 80 -1.88 -2.07 0.17
N CYS A 81 -2.70 -2.65 1.01
CA CYS A 81 -4.17 -2.71 0.89
C CYS A 81 -4.86 -1.66 1.77
N SER A 82 -4.11 -0.80 2.46
CA SER A 82 -4.72 0.24 3.28
C SER A 82 -5.45 1.28 2.43
N GLY A 83 -6.51 1.80 3.00
CA GLY A 83 -7.29 2.87 2.40
C GLY A 83 -8.67 2.96 3.04
N ARG A 84 -9.28 4.12 2.95
CA ARG A 84 -10.62 4.38 3.51
C ARG A 84 -11.43 5.23 2.55
N LEU A 85 -12.64 4.77 2.24
CA LEU A 85 -13.62 5.52 1.46
C LEU A 85 -14.71 6.11 2.37
N HIS A 86 -15.13 5.33 3.35
CA HIS A 86 -16.21 5.67 4.28
C HIS A 86 -15.93 5.09 5.67
N GLY A 87 -16.68 5.53 6.66
CA GLY A 87 -16.65 5.10 8.05
C GLY A 87 -17.80 5.77 8.79
N ASP A 88 -17.86 5.61 10.10
CA ASP A 88 -18.95 6.15 10.92
C ASP A 88 -19.11 7.67 10.74
N ASP A 89 -17.99 8.40 10.72
CA ASP A 89 -17.95 9.85 10.57
C ASP A 89 -17.54 10.32 9.16
N LEU A 90 -17.31 9.40 8.24
CA LEU A 90 -16.81 9.68 6.91
C LEU A 90 -17.77 9.19 5.85
N LYS A 91 -18.41 10.11 5.14
CA LYS A 91 -19.34 9.80 4.04
C LYS A 91 -18.86 10.44 2.74
N PRO A 92 -18.80 9.68 1.63
CA PRO A 92 -18.42 10.24 0.34
C PRO A 92 -19.33 11.39 -0.08
N GLU A 93 -18.74 12.53 -0.41
CA GLU A 93 -19.46 13.75 -0.73
C GLU A 93 -20.13 13.63 -2.11
N LYS A 94 -21.40 13.97 -2.20
CA LYS A 94 -22.18 13.99 -3.45
C LYS A 94 -22.18 15.38 -4.11
N ARG A 95 -21.95 16.45 -3.32
CA ARG A 95 -22.00 17.84 -3.75
C ARG A 95 -21.05 18.72 -2.94
N LEU A 96 -20.65 19.86 -3.49
CA LEU A 96 -19.67 20.78 -2.90
C LEU A 96 -20.02 21.19 -1.46
N SER A 97 -21.30 21.41 -1.16
CA SER A 97 -21.73 21.79 0.19
C SER A 97 -21.47 20.77 1.30
N GLN A 98 -21.10 19.55 0.95
CA GLN A 98 -20.74 18.47 1.88
C GLN A 98 -19.23 18.38 2.14
N VAL A 99 -18.44 19.11 1.34
CA VAL A 99 -16.98 19.09 1.49
C VAL A 99 -16.59 19.85 2.74
N ASN A 100 -15.77 19.22 3.58
CA ASN A 100 -15.20 19.86 4.76
C ASN A 100 -13.72 19.49 4.94
N ARG A 101 -13.00 20.38 5.62
CA ARG A 101 -11.56 20.27 5.82
C ARG A 101 -11.14 18.98 6.53
N HIS A 102 -11.84 18.61 7.59
CA HIS A 102 -11.50 17.46 8.40
C HIS A 102 -11.52 16.15 7.58
N GLN A 103 -12.62 15.91 6.86
CA GLN A 103 -12.74 14.71 6.02
C GLN A 103 -11.70 14.69 4.89
N LEU A 104 -11.39 15.85 4.28
CA LEU A 104 -10.31 15.93 3.29
C LEU A 104 -8.97 15.51 3.89
N GLN A 105 -8.62 16.05 5.07
CA GLN A 105 -7.36 15.72 5.75
C GLN A 105 -7.27 14.23 6.09
N GLU A 106 -8.33 13.63 6.63
CA GLU A 106 -8.37 12.20 6.93
C GLU A 106 -8.20 11.33 5.67
N LEU A 107 -8.91 11.66 4.59
CA LEU A 107 -8.80 10.90 3.34
C LEU A 107 -7.41 11.03 2.72
N PHE A 108 -6.80 12.20 2.77
CA PHE A 108 -5.44 12.39 2.28
C PHE A 108 -4.41 11.69 3.16
N SER A 109 -4.57 11.71 4.48
CA SER A 109 -3.68 11.02 5.42
C SER A 109 -3.55 9.55 5.06
N ILE A 110 -4.65 8.81 5.10
CA ILE A 110 -4.60 7.35 4.91
C ILE A 110 -4.46 6.91 3.43
N ASN A 111 -5.05 7.63 2.47
CA ASN A 111 -5.06 7.18 1.07
C ASN A 111 -3.89 7.72 0.24
N SER A 112 -3.23 8.80 0.65
CA SER A 112 -2.16 9.45 -0.14
C SER A 112 -0.84 9.50 0.61
N ILE A 113 -0.84 10.05 1.83
CA ILE A 113 0.37 10.27 2.64
C ILE A 113 0.90 8.94 3.17
N ALA A 114 0.05 8.13 3.78
CA ALA A 114 0.44 6.86 4.38
C ALA A 114 1.16 5.91 3.39
N PRO A 115 0.69 5.69 2.14
CA PRO A 115 1.40 4.84 1.18
C PRO A 115 2.81 5.31 0.84
N VAL A 116 3.05 6.61 0.71
CA VAL A 116 4.40 7.11 0.40
C VAL A 116 5.30 7.09 1.62
N LEU A 117 4.78 7.32 2.82
CA LEU A 117 5.54 7.18 4.06
C LEU A 117 5.89 5.72 4.36
N LEU A 118 5.00 4.78 4.07
CA LEU A 118 5.29 3.35 4.11
C LEU A 118 6.47 3.02 3.18
N ALA A 119 6.45 3.51 1.94
CA ALA A 119 7.55 3.30 1.00
C ALA A 119 8.87 3.90 1.55
N LYS A 120 8.82 5.12 2.10
CA LYS A 120 9.98 5.76 2.75
C LYS A 120 10.52 4.91 3.92
N ALA A 121 9.64 4.36 4.75
CA ALA A 121 10.04 3.56 5.91
C ALA A 121 10.79 2.28 5.52
N ILE A 122 10.41 1.65 4.41
CA ILE A 122 11.05 0.39 3.96
C ILE A 122 12.23 0.61 2.99
N GLU A 123 12.41 1.80 2.47
CA GLU A 123 13.49 2.12 1.51
C GLU A 123 14.88 1.67 1.99
N PRO A 124 15.27 1.81 3.30
CA PRO A 124 16.57 1.36 3.80
C PRO A 124 16.83 -0.16 3.70
N LEU A 125 15.78 -0.94 3.37
CA LEU A 125 15.88 -2.41 3.21
C LEU A 125 16.08 -2.83 1.75
N LEU A 126 16.01 -1.89 0.81
CA LEU A 126 16.13 -2.20 -0.61
C LEU A 126 17.58 -2.48 -0.98
N VAL A 127 17.79 -3.60 -1.67
CA VAL A 127 19.09 -4.02 -2.19
C VAL A 127 19.11 -3.85 -3.70
N ARG A 128 20.12 -3.13 -4.23
CA ARG A 128 20.21 -2.72 -5.63
C ARG A 128 20.03 -3.89 -6.61
N GLU A 129 20.65 -5.02 -6.32
CA GLU A 129 20.66 -6.18 -7.20
C GLU A 129 19.53 -7.19 -6.92
N SER A 130 18.62 -6.83 -6.02
CA SER A 130 17.54 -7.69 -5.56
C SER A 130 16.18 -7.26 -6.13
N PHE A 131 15.40 -8.21 -6.62
CA PHE A 131 14.02 -7.92 -7.03
C PHE A 131 13.19 -7.52 -5.82
N PHE A 132 12.43 -6.44 -6.00
CA PHE A 132 11.50 -5.93 -5.01
C PHE A 132 10.26 -5.33 -5.68
N HIS A 133 9.11 -5.57 -5.12
CA HIS A 133 7.85 -5.02 -5.59
C HIS A 133 7.15 -4.23 -4.49
N PHE A 134 6.80 -2.99 -4.79
CA PHE A 134 5.88 -2.19 -4.00
C PHE A 134 4.55 -2.08 -4.76
N ALA A 135 3.54 -2.77 -4.28
CA ALA A 135 2.19 -2.71 -4.84
C ALA A 135 1.27 -1.94 -3.88
N SER A 136 0.42 -1.06 -4.40
CA SER A 136 -0.54 -0.33 -3.58
C SER A 136 -1.90 -0.28 -4.26
N LEU A 137 -2.96 -0.53 -3.48
CA LEU A 137 -4.32 -0.43 -3.99
C LEU A 137 -4.69 1.04 -4.21
N SER A 138 -4.99 1.35 -5.45
CA SER A 138 -5.58 2.60 -5.87
C SER A 138 -7.06 2.38 -6.26
N ALA A 139 -7.64 3.31 -6.97
CA ALA A 139 -9.00 3.22 -7.45
C ALA A 139 -9.14 3.91 -8.81
N ARG A 140 -10.02 3.41 -9.67
CA ARG A 140 -10.36 4.04 -10.96
C ARG A 140 -10.75 5.51 -10.80
N VAL A 141 -11.46 5.82 -9.71
CA VAL A 141 -11.92 7.18 -9.42
C VAL A 141 -10.77 8.17 -9.15
N GLY A 142 -9.53 7.71 -8.94
CA GLY A 142 -8.32 8.54 -8.88
C GLY A 142 -7.85 9.06 -10.25
N SER A 143 -8.46 8.62 -11.36
CA SER A 143 -8.20 9.18 -12.68
C SER A 143 -8.93 10.49 -12.86
N ILE A 144 -8.20 11.59 -13.09
CA ILE A 144 -8.77 12.92 -13.34
C ILE A 144 -9.50 12.94 -14.68
N GLY A 145 -8.87 12.38 -15.73
CA GLY A 145 -9.42 12.35 -17.07
C GLY A 145 -10.65 11.45 -17.26
N ASP A 146 -10.82 10.45 -16.38
CA ASP A 146 -11.96 9.51 -16.42
C ASP A 146 -13.16 9.98 -15.55
N ASN A 147 -13.02 11.12 -14.86
CA ASN A 147 -14.07 11.64 -14.00
C ASN A 147 -15.19 12.28 -14.81
N ARG A 148 -16.28 11.53 -15.04
CA ARG A 148 -17.49 11.98 -15.75
C ARG A 148 -18.66 12.27 -14.81
N SER A 149 -18.65 11.71 -13.60
CA SER A 149 -19.80 11.75 -12.68
C SER A 149 -19.67 12.76 -11.54
N GLY A 150 -18.45 13.29 -11.27
CA GLY A 150 -18.20 14.15 -10.11
C GLY A 150 -18.43 13.43 -8.77
N GLY A 151 -18.65 14.22 -7.72
CA GLY A 151 -18.81 13.70 -6.36
C GLY A 151 -17.55 13.06 -5.79
N TRP A 152 -17.60 12.59 -4.56
CA TRP A 152 -16.51 11.92 -3.84
C TRP A 152 -15.22 12.75 -3.87
N TYR A 153 -15.35 14.04 -3.63
CA TYR A 153 -14.26 15.02 -3.81
C TYR A 153 -12.98 14.60 -3.10
N GLY A 154 -13.10 14.30 -1.81
CA GLY A 154 -11.95 13.92 -0.98
C GLY A 154 -11.30 12.62 -1.43
N TYR A 155 -12.09 11.57 -1.65
CA TYR A 155 -11.55 10.27 -2.05
C TYR A 155 -10.92 10.27 -3.44
N ARG A 156 -11.59 10.90 -4.44
CA ARG A 156 -11.01 11.05 -5.78
C ARG A 156 -9.70 11.82 -5.75
N ALA A 157 -9.68 12.95 -5.04
CA ALA A 157 -8.48 13.78 -4.92
C ALA A 157 -7.36 13.03 -4.20
N ALA A 158 -7.65 12.32 -3.11
CA ALA A 158 -6.65 11.54 -2.39
C ALA A 158 -6.09 10.39 -3.25
N LYS A 159 -6.93 9.67 -4.01
CA LYS A 159 -6.44 8.60 -4.91
C LYS A 159 -5.66 9.15 -6.10
N ALA A 160 -6.01 10.32 -6.63
CA ALA A 160 -5.21 11.02 -7.63
C ALA A 160 -3.83 11.44 -7.08
N ALA A 161 -3.81 11.97 -5.86
CA ALA A 161 -2.57 12.32 -5.15
C ALA A 161 -1.70 11.08 -4.89
N GLN A 162 -2.29 9.96 -4.44
CA GLN A 162 -1.59 8.68 -4.32
C GLN A 162 -0.93 8.26 -5.63
N ASN A 163 -1.69 8.31 -6.74
CA ASN A 163 -1.19 7.96 -8.06
C ASN A 163 0.03 8.80 -8.43
N GLN A 164 -0.03 10.12 -8.20
CA GLN A 164 1.07 11.02 -8.51
C GLN A 164 2.29 10.77 -7.60
N LEU A 165 2.10 10.64 -6.30
CA LEU A 165 3.18 10.39 -5.33
C LEU A 165 3.92 9.09 -5.65
N LEU A 166 3.19 8.01 -5.91
CA LEU A 166 3.80 6.73 -6.22
C LEU A 166 4.37 6.67 -7.65
N ARG A 167 3.88 7.51 -8.56
CA ARG A 167 4.55 7.71 -9.87
C ARG A 167 5.91 8.37 -9.70
N CYS A 168 6.02 9.41 -8.87
CA CYS A 168 7.32 10.02 -8.53
C CYS A 168 8.27 9.00 -7.92
N LEU A 169 7.80 8.22 -6.95
CA LEU A 169 8.55 7.14 -6.33
C LEU A 169 9.05 6.12 -7.36
N SER A 170 8.19 5.70 -8.29
CA SER A 170 8.54 4.76 -9.35
C SER A 170 9.70 5.26 -10.21
N LEU A 171 9.68 6.54 -10.57
CA LEU A 171 10.74 7.17 -11.37
C LEU A 171 12.05 7.32 -10.60
N GLU A 172 11.98 7.62 -9.30
CA GLU A 172 13.15 7.70 -8.43
C GLU A 172 13.77 6.31 -8.24
N TRP A 173 12.96 5.34 -7.84
CA TRP A 173 13.44 3.99 -7.56
C TRP A 173 13.96 3.28 -8.80
N SER A 174 13.40 3.52 -9.98
CA SER A 174 13.93 2.95 -11.23
C SER A 174 15.39 3.32 -11.52
N ARG A 175 15.87 4.46 -10.99
CA ARG A 175 17.26 4.93 -11.14
C ARG A 175 18.16 4.37 -10.05
N ARG A 176 17.67 4.28 -8.81
CA ARG A 176 18.46 3.87 -7.63
C ARG A 176 18.47 2.35 -7.46
N TRP A 177 17.34 1.70 -7.72
CA TRP A 177 17.13 0.25 -7.61
C TRP A 177 16.46 -0.28 -8.87
N PRO A 178 17.26 -0.61 -9.93
CA PRO A 178 16.71 -0.98 -11.25
C PRO A 178 15.81 -2.22 -11.24
N LYS A 179 15.93 -3.05 -10.20
CA LYS A 179 15.10 -4.25 -10.00
C LYS A 179 13.90 -4.03 -9.09
N ALA A 180 13.71 -2.80 -8.58
CA ALA A 180 12.52 -2.44 -7.83
C ALA A 180 11.41 -1.95 -8.76
N THR A 181 10.18 -2.35 -8.48
CA THR A 181 8.99 -1.89 -9.20
C THR A 181 7.96 -1.30 -8.25
N VAL A 182 7.28 -0.27 -8.70
CA VAL A 182 6.14 0.34 -8.00
C VAL A 182 4.91 0.19 -8.88
N THR A 183 3.87 -0.44 -8.34
CA THR A 183 2.64 -0.73 -9.09
C THR A 183 1.42 -0.22 -8.32
N LEU A 184 0.55 0.47 -9.04
CA LEU A 184 -0.76 0.87 -8.56
C LEU A 184 -1.80 -0.06 -9.15
N LEU A 185 -2.62 -0.65 -8.30
CA LEU A 185 -3.62 -1.64 -8.70
C LEU A 185 -5.02 -1.12 -8.43
N HIS A 186 -5.90 -1.35 -9.38
CA HIS A 186 -7.34 -1.15 -9.19
C HIS A 186 -8.03 -2.51 -9.19
N PRO A 187 -8.48 -3.00 -8.01
CA PRO A 187 -9.02 -4.36 -7.89
C PRO A 187 -10.44 -4.53 -8.44
N GLY A 188 -11.08 -3.46 -8.90
CA GLY A 188 -12.51 -3.41 -9.13
C GLY A 188 -13.29 -2.98 -7.89
N THR A 189 -14.60 -3.11 -7.92
CA THR A 189 -15.46 -2.95 -6.74
C THR A 189 -15.48 -4.28 -6.01
N THR A 190 -15.14 -4.27 -4.73
CA THR A 190 -15.25 -5.43 -3.84
C THR A 190 -16.41 -5.20 -2.90
N ASP A 191 -17.22 -6.21 -2.71
CA ASP A 191 -18.33 -6.22 -1.76
C ASP A 191 -17.81 -6.26 -0.32
#